data_845c63f14884d0271a471d49aa02f005
#
_entry.id   845c63f14884d0271a471d49aa02f005
#
_cell.length_a   1.000
_cell.length_b   1.000
_cell.length_c   1.000
_cell.angle_alpha   90.00
_cell.angle_beta   90.00
_cell.angle_gamma   90.00
#
_symmetry.space_group_name_H-M   'P 1'
#
loop_
_entity.id
_entity.type
_entity.pdbx_description
1 polymer ?
#
loop_
_entity_poly.entity_id
_entity_poly.type
_entity_poly.pdbx_seq_one_letter_code
_entity_poly.pdbx_strand_id
1 'polypeptide(L)'
;VSLSAAVTPVGAQQLLPQPKQAVFGKGTFNPQKGVILMEETPGAGHGKEYYRLHITPDTMRVAYADSTGLFYATQTISQLRKGDLLPVCDIEDWPSYEWRGCMIDISRHFFPLSFLKKQVDVLAHYKVNRLHLHLTDAGGWRMQIDRYPELTKKAAWRTESDWTKWWIDNDRRYMREGDPGTYGGYYTKDEMRELVAYAAKKGITVVPEIEMPGHSEELTAACPQLKCEGNQEAQGDVCPSSETTYAVLHNILDEVMEVFPSKWIHIGGDEAGKGSWGSCPNCQRKARLLGLRSTADLQGYLIQRISGWRVGRPSDGMRCSTTVWLPTRLRSARTST
;
A
#
# COMPACT_ATOMS: atom_id res chain seq x y z
N VAL A 1 -19.24 33.42 26.39
CA VAL A 1 -18.66 32.86 25.15
C VAL A 1 -19.78 32.10 24.46
N SER A 2 -20.45 32.73 23.49
CA SER A 2 -21.52 32.14 22.69
C SER A 2 -20.89 31.20 21.66
N LEU A 3 -21.05 29.90 21.81
CA LEU A 3 -20.79 28.91 20.76
C LEU A 3 -21.91 29.04 19.72
N SER A 4 -21.66 29.82 18.67
CA SER A 4 -22.47 29.78 17.46
C SER A 4 -22.23 28.42 16.79
N ALA A 5 -23.17 27.50 16.94
CA ALA A 5 -23.21 26.27 16.14
C ALA A 5 -23.40 26.69 14.68
N ALA A 6 -22.36 26.60 13.88
CA ALA A 6 -22.44 26.79 12.44
C ALA A 6 -23.38 25.68 11.89
N VAL A 7 -24.58 26.06 11.49
CA VAL A 7 -25.51 25.17 10.77
C VAL A 7 -24.87 24.87 9.42
N THR A 8 -24.29 23.68 9.29
CA THR A 8 -23.77 23.20 8.00
C THR A 8 -24.94 23.09 7.02
N PRO A 9 -24.90 23.76 5.88
CA PRO A 9 -25.97 23.64 4.89
C PRO A 9 -26.11 22.19 4.42
N VAL A 10 -27.34 21.75 4.19
CA VAL A 10 -27.69 20.36 3.79
C VAL A 10 -26.82 19.82 2.64
N GLY A 11 -26.31 20.68 1.76
CA GLY A 11 -25.43 20.29 0.66
C GLY A 11 -24.00 19.91 1.06
N ALA A 12 -23.44 20.54 2.12
CA ALA A 12 -22.08 20.22 2.59
C ALA A 12 -21.98 18.86 3.28
N GLN A 13 -23.08 18.38 3.84
CA GLN A 13 -23.14 17.06 4.53
C GLN A 13 -23.07 15.86 3.55
N GLN A 14 -23.19 16.10 2.25
CA GLN A 14 -23.13 15.03 1.23
C GLN A 14 -21.76 14.89 0.56
N LEU A 15 -20.79 15.79 0.84
CA LEU A 15 -19.45 15.72 0.30
C LEU A 15 -18.53 14.86 1.19
N LEU A 16 -17.85 13.90 0.59
CA LEU A 16 -16.89 13.02 1.26
C LEU A 16 -15.54 12.99 0.51
N PRO A 17 -14.42 13.27 1.20
CA PRO A 17 -14.35 13.85 2.56
C PRO A 17 -14.98 15.25 2.61
N GLN A 18 -15.45 15.63 3.80
CA GLN A 18 -16.03 16.94 3.99
C GLN A 18 -14.96 18.02 3.76
N PRO A 19 -15.21 19.03 2.89
CA PRO A 19 -14.25 20.10 2.64
C PRO A 19 -14.05 20.99 3.87
N LYS A 20 -12.93 21.69 3.92
CA LYS A 20 -12.59 22.61 5.03
C LYS A 20 -13.60 23.73 5.18
N GLN A 21 -14.03 24.29 4.06
CA GLN A 21 -15.06 25.31 4.01
C GLN A 21 -16.03 25.02 2.88
N ALA A 22 -17.33 25.19 3.13
CA ALA A 22 -18.35 25.08 2.11
C ALA A 22 -19.53 25.97 2.45
N VAL A 23 -19.87 26.88 1.52
CA VAL A 23 -21.04 27.75 1.61
C VAL A 23 -21.86 27.55 0.35
N PHE A 24 -23.16 27.27 0.51
CA PHE A 24 -24.08 27.05 -0.60
C PHE A 24 -25.01 28.25 -0.76
N GLY A 25 -25.15 28.74 -2.00
CA GLY A 25 -26.06 29.82 -2.38
C GLY A 25 -27.35 29.28 -2.98
N LYS A 26 -28.18 30.20 -3.42
CA LYS A 26 -29.41 29.88 -4.19
C LYS A 26 -29.09 29.81 -5.69
N GLY A 27 -29.67 28.85 -6.39
CA GLY A 27 -29.53 28.69 -7.84
C GLY A 27 -28.58 27.56 -8.24
N THR A 28 -28.42 27.41 -9.54
CA THR A 28 -27.61 26.35 -10.17
C THR A 28 -26.80 26.92 -11.32
N PHE A 29 -25.69 26.30 -11.61
CA PHE A 29 -24.82 26.54 -12.76
C PHE A 29 -24.97 25.40 -13.78
N ASN A 30 -25.07 25.74 -15.04
CA ASN A 30 -25.06 24.79 -16.13
C ASN A 30 -23.71 24.82 -16.87
N PRO A 31 -22.83 23.79 -16.73
CA PRO A 31 -21.52 23.78 -17.39
C PRO A 31 -21.53 23.86 -18.91
N GLN A 32 -22.67 23.53 -19.56
CA GLN A 32 -22.81 23.59 -21.03
C GLN A 32 -23.11 25.03 -21.52
N LYS A 33 -23.57 25.91 -20.64
CA LYS A 33 -24.02 27.26 -21.00
C LYS A 33 -23.16 28.36 -20.34
N GLY A 34 -22.56 28.05 -19.20
CA GLY A 34 -21.78 29.02 -18.42
C GLY A 34 -20.30 28.99 -18.75
N VAL A 35 -19.58 29.94 -18.17
CA VAL A 35 -18.12 30.09 -18.34
C VAL A 35 -17.39 29.31 -17.28
N ILE A 36 -16.37 28.52 -17.69
CA ILE A 36 -15.48 27.78 -16.79
C ILE A 36 -14.09 28.41 -16.85
N LEU A 37 -13.59 28.86 -15.72
CA LEU A 37 -12.26 29.48 -15.56
C LEU A 37 -11.43 28.59 -14.65
N MET A 38 -10.20 28.28 -15.08
CA MET A 38 -9.23 27.52 -14.29
C MET A 38 -8.00 28.38 -14.09
N GLU A 39 -7.51 28.44 -12.84
CA GLU A 39 -6.39 29.28 -12.45
C GLU A 39 -5.45 28.50 -11.55
N GLU A 40 -4.21 28.31 -11.98
CA GLU A 40 -3.17 27.77 -11.14
C GLU A 40 -2.63 28.88 -10.22
N THR A 41 -2.69 28.65 -8.91
CA THR A 41 -2.26 29.60 -7.87
C THR A 41 -1.21 28.92 -6.97
N PRO A 42 0.04 28.74 -7.46
CA PRO A 42 1.08 28.08 -6.69
C PRO A 42 1.36 28.85 -5.39
N GLY A 43 1.38 28.14 -4.25
CA GLY A 43 1.65 28.77 -2.95
C GLY A 43 0.48 29.51 -2.32
N ALA A 44 -0.74 29.41 -2.86
CA ALA A 44 -1.93 29.83 -2.12
C ALA A 44 -1.95 29.15 -0.75
N GLY A 45 -1.94 29.88 0.31
CA GLY A 45 -1.68 29.68 1.75
C GLY A 45 -1.86 28.32 2.44
N HIS A 46 -2.28 27.27 1.72
CA HIS A 46 -2.60 25.95 2.28
C HIS A 46 -1.76 24.80 1.70
N GLY A 47 -0.74 25.10 0.89
CA GLY A 47 0.22 24.12 0.37
C GLY A 47 -0.30 23.30 -0.82
N LYS A 48 0.32 22.12 -1.02
CA LYS A 48 -0.04 21.19 -2.10
C LYS A 48 -1.46 20.67 -1.94
N GLU A 49 -2.05 20.23 -3.07
CA GLU A 49 -3.39 19.63 -3.14
C GLU A 49 -4.54 20.61 -2.81
N TYR A 50 -4.24 21.89 -2.55
CA TYR A 50 -5.25 22.91 -2.32
C TYR A 50 -6.09 23.18 -3.58
N TYR A 51 -7.39 23.42 -3.38
CA TYR A 51 -8.26 23.98 -4.41
C TYR A 51 -9.38 24.84 -3.80
N ARG A 52 -9.92 25.74 -4.63
CA ARG A 52 -11.14 26.50 -4.37
C ARG A 52 -12.08 26.42 -5.54
N LEU A 53 -13.36 26.19 -5.28
CA LEU A 53 -14.46 26.24 -6.24
C LEU A 53 -15.34 27.43 -5.90
N HIS A 54 -15.47 28.35 -6.84
CA HIS A 54 -16.44 29.45 -6.75
C HIS A 54 -17.42 29.33 -7.90
N ILE A 55 -18.66 28.94 -7.60
CA ILE A 55 -19.71 28.66 -8.59
C ILE A 55 -20.84 29.65 -8.41
N THR A 56 -21.09 30.47 -9.44
CA THR A 56 -22.22 31.36 -9.59
C THR A 56 -23.19 30.82 -10.65
N PRO A 57 -24.38 31.41 -10.91
CA PRO A 57 -25.24 30.94 -11.99
C PRO A 57 -24.61 30.96 -13.39
N ASP A 58 -23.66 31.86 -13.63
CA ASP A 58 -23.08 32.09 -14.96
C ASP A 58 -21.62 31.61 -15.08
N THR A 59 -20.92 31.43 -13.96
CA THR A 59 -19.49 31.16 -13.98
C THR A 59 -19.09 30.14 -12.92
N MET A 60 -18.24 29.17 -13.30
CA MET A 60 -17.50 28.32 -12.38
C MET A 60 -16.01 28.66 -12.45
N ARG A 61 -15.43 29.11 -11.34
CA ARG A 61 -14.00 29.35 -11.20
C ARG A 61 -13.37 28.27 -10.33
N VAL A 62 -12.30 27.65 -10.83
CA VAL A 62 -11.51 26.63 -10.14
C VAL A 62 -10.10 27.20 -9.95
N ALA A 63 -9.74 27.56 -8.73
CA ALA A 63 -8.37 27.89 -8.36
C ALA A 63 -7.72 26.65 -7.70
N TYR A 64 -6.44 26.35 -8.01
CA TYR A 64 -5.74 25.18 -7.50
C TYR A 64 -4.24 25.43 -7.36
N ALA A 65 -3.60 24.77 -6.38
CA ALA A 65 -2.17 24.95 -6.12
C ALA A 65 -1.29 24.11 -7.05
N ASP A 66 -1.76 22.92 -7.46
CA ASP A 66 -1.07 21.98 -8.33
C ASP A 66 -2.06 21.07 -9.07
N SER A 67 -1.54 20.20 -9.95
CA SER A 67 -2.37 19.25 -10.72
C SER A 67 -3.19 18.29 -9.84
N THR A 68 -2.71 17.97 -8.65
CA THR A 68 -3.45 17.11 -7.71
C THR A 68 -4.61 17.86 -7.08
N GLY A 69 -4.42 19.14 -6.73
CA GLY A 69 -5.49 20.02 -6.27
C GLY A 69 -6.59 20.19 -7.32
N LEU A 70 -6.21 20.37 -8.60
CA LEU A 70 -7.17 20.39 -9.71
C LEU A 70 -7.94 19.06 -9.81
N PHE A 71 -7.24 17.93 -9.71
CA PHE A 71 -7.87 16.61 -9.73
C PHE A 71 -8.90 16.47 -8.60
N TYR A 72 -8.55 16.88 -7.36
CA TYR A 72 -9.50 16.82 -6.23
C TYR A 72 -10.67 17.78 -6.35
N ALA A 73 -10.47 18.94 -6.98
CA ALA A 73 -11.57 19.83 -7.36
C ALA A 73 -12.56 19.10 -8.28
N THR A 74 -12.07 18.35 -9.28
CA THR A 74 -12.95 17.57 -10.18
C THR A 74 -13.73 16.49 -9.44
N GLN A 75 -13.13 15.83 -8.42
CA GLN A 75 -13.84 14.86 -7.59
C GLN A 75 -14.98 15.53 -6.79
N THR A 76 -14.74 16.70 -6.22
CA THR A 76 -15.76 17.46 -5.52
C THR A 76 -16.87 17.94 -6.48
N ILE A 77 -16.52 18.43 -7.67
CA ILE A 77 -17.48 18.77 -8.71
C ILE A 77 -18.34 17.55 -9.09
N SER A 78 -17.73 16.37 -9.22
CA SER A 78 -18.45 15.12 -9.51
C SER A 78 -19.48 14.79 -8.44
N GLN A 79 -19.15 14.97 -7.16
CA GLN A 79 -20.07 14.72 -6.04
C GLN A 79 -21.19 15.79 -5.93
N LEU A 80 -20.89 17.03 -6.33
CA LEU A 80 -21.88 18.10 -6.34
C LEU A 80 -22.92 17.98 -7.44
N ARG A 81 -22.61 17.23 -8.51
CA ARG A 81 -23.41 17.17 -9.74
C ARG A 81 -24.76 16.53 -9.49
N LYS A 82 -25.83 17.21 -9.91
CA LYS A 82 -27.23 16.72 -9.95
C LYS A 82 -27.72 16.78 -11.38
N GLY A 83 -27.71 15.65 -12.09
CA GLY A 83 -27.91 15.63 -13.55
C GLY A 83 -26.79 16.46 -14.22
N ASP A 84 -27.18 17.45 -15.03
CA ASP A 84 -26.26 18.33 -15.75
C ASP A 84 -25.93 19.65 -14.98
N LEU A 85 -26.47 19.81 -13.78
CA LEU A 85 -26.37 21.05 -13.02
C LEU A 85 -25.47 20.90 -11.79
N LEU A 86 -24.85 22.02 -11.41
CA LEU A 86 -24.09 22.17 -10.17
C LEU A 86 -24.78 23.22 -9.29
N PRO A 87 -24.78 23.08 -7.95
CA PRO A 87 -25.28 24.13 -7.06
C PRO A 87 -24.35 25.35 -7.07
N VAL A 88 -24.92 26.53 -6.87
CA VAL A 88 -24.14 27.72 -6.54
C VAL A 88 -23.48 27.52 -5.20
N CYS A 89 -22.14 27.66 -5.14
CA CYS A 89 -21.38 27.43 -3.89
C CYS A 89 -20.00 28.11 -3.92
N ASP A 90 -19.44 28.27 -2.74
CA ASP A 90 -18.02 28.59 -2.53
C ASP A 90 -17.45 27.50 -1.63
N ILE A 91 -16.49 26.74 -2.15
CA ILE A 91 -15.87 25.59 -1.45
C ILE A 91 -14.37 25.79 -1.50
N GLU A 92 -13.74 25.64 -0.33
CA GLU A 92 -12.31 25.69 -0.19
C GLU A 92 -11.83 24.46 0.58
N ASP A 93 -10.80 23.76 0.05
CA ASP A 93 -10.37 22.50 0.62
C ASP A 93 -8.87 22.25 0.43
N TRP A 94 -8.29 21.58 1.42
CA TRP A 94 -6.92 21.11 1.45
C TRP A 94 -6.80 19.93 2.42
N PRO A 95 -5.81 19.01 2.27
CA PRO A 95 -5.74 17.83 3.11
C PRO A 95 -5.36 18.16 4.56
N SER A 96 -5.98 17.46 5.51
CA SER A 96 -5.55 17.45 6.93
C SER A 96 -4.33 16.56 7.15
N TYR A 97 -4.17 15.52 6.31
CA TYR A 97 -3.10 14.54 6.38
C TYR A 97 -2.47 14.35 5.02
N GLU A 98 -1.14 14.36 4.97
CA GLU A 98 -0.39 14.10 3.75
C GLU A 98 -0.56 12.65 3.26
N TRP A 99 -0.63 11.70 4.19
CA TRP A 99 -0.84 10.27 3.90
C TRP A 99 -2.30 9.88 4.17
N ARG A 100 -3.00 9.49 3.12
CA ARG A 100 -4.38 8.99 3.19
C ARG A 100 -4.43 7.66 2.45
N GLY A 101 -4.23 6.56 3.20
CA GLY A 101 -4.05 5.23 2.65
C GLY A 101 -5.23 4.30 2.90
N CYS A 102 -5.37 3.33 2.00
CA CYS A 102 -6.23 2.16 2.17
C CYS A 102 -5.43 0.93 1.77
N MET A 103 -5.47 -0.11 2.60
CA MET A 103 -4.87 -1.41 2.29
C MET A 103 -5.92 -2.33 1.70
N ILE A 104 -5.53 -3.10 0.67
CA ILE A 104 -6.33 -4.17 0.08
C ILE A 104 -5.51 -5.45 0.14
N ASP A 105 -6.05 -6.46 0.82
CA ASP A 105 -5.48 -7.79 0.86
C ASP A 105 -5.90 -8.56 -0.41
N ILE A 106 -4.94 -8.79 -1.27
CA ILE A 106 -5.10 -9.56 -2.51
C ILE A 106 -4.39 -10.91 -2.44
N SER A 107 -3.71 -11.18 -1.32
CA SER A 107 -3.07 -12.47 -1.06
C SER A 107 -4.08 -13.52 -0.62
N ARG A 108 -4.86 -13.25 0.44
CA ARG A 108 -5.85 -14.22 0.93
C ARG A 108 -6.97 -14.46 -0.06
N HIS A 109 -7.27 -13.48 -0.91
CA HIS A 109 -8.20 -13.63 -2.03
C HIS A 109 -7.67 -12.93 -3.28
N PHE A 110 -7.53 -13.67 -4.40
CA PHE A 110 -7.10 -13.09 -5.66
C PHE A 110 -8.23 -12.36 -6.36
N PHE A 111 -7.98 -11.12 -6.79
CA PHE A 111 -8.90 -10.31 -7.58
C PHE A 111 -8.30 -10.02 -8.97
N PRO A 112 -9.11 -9.92 -10.04
CA PRO A 112 -8.61 -9.52 -11.35
C PRO A 112 -8.15 -8.05 -11.34
N LEU A 113 -7.22 -7.69 -12.24
CA LEU A 113 -6.72 -6.32 -12.38
C LEU A 113 -7.83 -5.28 -12.58
N SER A 114 -8.91 -5.65 -13.28
CA SER A 114 -10.08 -4.78 -13.49
C SER A 114 -10.77 -4.40 -12.18
N PHE A 115 -10.78 -5.28 -11.19
CA PHE A 115 -11.29 -4.98 -9.84
C PHE A 115 -10.39 -3.95 -9.14
N LEU A 116 -9.07 -4.13 -9.18
CA LEU A 116 -8.14 -3.19 -8.57
C LEU A 116 -8.25 -1.79 -9.18
N LYS A 117 -8.44 -1.69 -10.50
CA LYS A 117 -8.69 -0.39 -11.15
C LYS A 117 -9.99 0.27 -10.68
N LYS A 118 -11.06 -0.50 -10.47
CA LYS A 118 -12.30 0.02 -9.86
C LYS A 118 -12.05 0.53 -8.43
N GLN A 119 -11.23 -0.19 -7.64
CA GLN A 119 -10.88 0.30 -6.29
C GLN A 119 -10.07 1.61 -6.37
N VAL A 120 -9.15 1.73 -7.31
CA VAL A 120 -8.43 2.99 -7.57
C VAL A 120 -9.42 4.12 -7.89
N ASP A 121 -10.47 3.88 -8.68
CA ASP A 121 -11.49 4.89 -8.99
C ASP A 121 -12.25 5.33 -7.74
N VAL A 122 -12.65 4.37 -6.91
CA VAL A 122 -13.33 4.64 -5.63
C VAL A 122 -12.42 5.44 -4.68
N LEU A 123 -11.17 5.01 -4.51
CA LEU A 123 -10.20 5.69 -3.67
C LEU A 123 -9.94 7.12 -4.13
N ALA A 124 -9.80 7.32 -5.45
CA ALA A 124 -9.64 8.63 -6.06
C ALA A 124 -10.83 9.55 -5.79
N HIS A 125 -12.05 9.02 -5.91
CA HIS A 125 -13.28 9.76 -5.63
C HIS A 125 -13.33 10.32 -4.19
N TYR A 126 -12.78 9.56 -3.24
CA TYR A 126 -12.67 9.98 -1.84
C TYR A 126 -11.31 10.63 -1.48
N LYS A 127 -10.53 11.04 -2.48
CA LYS A 127 -9.26 11.77 -2.30
C LYS A 127 -8.21 10.99 -1.48
N VAL A 128 -8.28 9.66 -1.47
CA VAL A 128 -7.23 8.79 -0.95
C VAL A 128 -6.05 8.83 -1.92
N ASN A 129 -4.83 8.90 -1.40
CA ASN A 129 -3.62 9.07 -2.23
C ASN A 129 -2.59 7.94 -2.09
N ARG A 130 -2.90 6.90 -1.32
CA ARG A 130 -2.05 5.70 -1.18
C ARG A 130 -2.91 4.46 -1.25
N LEU A 131 -2.59 3.59 -2.20
CA LEU A 131 -3.11 2.23 -2.27
C LEU A 131 -2.02 1.29 -1.78
N HIS A 132 -2.21 0.71 -0.60
CA HIS A 132 -1.35 -0.32 -0.05
C HIS A 132 -1.84 -1.68 -0.52
N LEU A 133 -1.03 -2.41 -1.27
CA LEU A 133 -1.34 -3.75 -1.77
C LEU A 133 -0.61 -4.79 -0.94
N HIS A 134 -1.34 -5.59 -0.20
CA HIS A 134 -0.85 -6.75 0.51
C HIS A 134 -0.71 -7.90 -0.49
N LEU A 135 0.48 -7.96 -1.13
CA LEU A 135 0.75 -8.81 -2.29
C LEU A 135 1.08 -10.25 -1.94
N THR A 136 1.58 -10.51 -0.75
CA THR A 136 2.10 -11.81 -0.34
C THR A 136 1.67 -12.13 1.07
N ASP A 137 1.26 -13.35 1.27
CA ASP A 137 0.92 -13.97 2.56
C ASP A 137 0.62 -15.46 2.30
N ALA A 138 0.38 -16.23 3.33
CA ALA A 138 0.05 -17.66 3.24
C ALA A 138 -1.02 -17.98 2.19
N GLY A 139 -1.97 -17.06 1.93
CA GLY A 139 -3.03 -17.22 0.93
C GLY A 139 -2.55 -17.33 -0.51
N GLY A 140 -1.39 -16.79 -0.81
CA GLY A 140 -0.73 -16.90 -2.09
C GLY A 140 0.17 -15.71 -2.45
N TRP A 141 1.15 -15.99 -3.25
CA TRP A 141 2.07 -15.02 -3.86
C TRP A 141 1.44 -14.39 -5.09
N ARG A 142 1.32 -13.06 -5.16
CA ARG A 142 0.52 -12.40 -6.20
C ARG A 142 1.28 -11.59 -7.24
N MET A 143 2.61 -11.65 -7.28
CA MET A 143 3.40 -10.90 -8.24
C MET A 143 4.45 -11.77 -8.94
N GLN A 144 4.61 -11.60 -10.25
CA GLN A 144 5.66 -12.24 -11.03
C GLN A 144 7.05 -11.78 -10.56
N ILE A 145 7.91 -12.77 -10.27
CA ILE A 145 9.33 -12.59 -9.97
C ILE A 145 10.11 -13.49 -10.91
N ASP A 146 10.86 -12.93 -11.83
CA ASP A 146 11.51 -13.69 -12.92
C ASP A 146 12.59 -14.64 -12.40
N ARG A 147 13.32 -14.22 -11.36
CA ARG A 147 14.36 -15.04 -10.73
C ARG A 147 13.81 -16.23 -9.95
N TYR A 148 12.55 -16.17 -9.54
CA TYR A 148 11.90 -17.22 -8.73
C TYR A 148 10.54 -17.62 -9.30
N PRO A 149 10.49 -18.26 -10.48
CA PRO A 149 9.22 -18.56 -11.15
C PRO A 149 8.29 -19.50 -10.35
N GLU A 150 8.81 -20.28 -9.41
CA GLU A 150 7.98 -21.12 -8.54
C GLU A 150 7.06 -20.30 -7.61
N LEU A 151 7.36 -19.03 -7.37
CA LEU A 151 6.48 -18.13 -6.62
C LEU A 151 5.13 -17.95 -7.31
N THR A 152 5.11 -17.93 -8.64
CA THR A 152 3.85 -17.80 -9.41
C THR A 152 3.34 -19.13 -9.93
N LYS A 153 4.24 -20.08 -10.29
CA LYS A 153 3.81 -21.38 -10.79
C LYS A 153 3.25 -22.32 -9.72
N LYS A 154 3.61 -22.11 -8.46
CA LYS A 154 3.18 -22.91 -7.31
C LYS A 154 2.56 -22.08 -6.21
N ALA A 155 3.30 -21.13 -5.65
CA ALA A 155 2.88 -20.43 -4.45
C ALA A 155 1.72 -19.43 -4.65
N ALA A 156 1.31 -19.17 -5.89
CA ALA A 156 0.11 -18.40 -6.22
C ALA A 156 -1.19 -19.24 -6.23
N TRP A 157 -1.11 -20.56 -6.08
CA TRP A 157 -2.20 -21.48 -6.31
C TRP A 157 -2.42 -22.40 -5.12
N ARG A 158 -3.68 -22.66 -4.77
CA ARG A 158 -4.06 -23.49 -3.61
C ARG A 158 -5.29 -24.33 -3.91
N THR A 159 -5.57 -25.31 -3.04
CA THR A 159 -6.65 -26.28 -3.21
C THR A 159 -8.05 -25.75 -2.96
N GLU A 160 -8.19 -24.65 -2.21
CA GLU A 160 -9.49 -24.17 -1.74
C GLU A 160 -9.59 -22.63 -1.91
N SER A 161 -10.72 -22.16 -2.43
CA SER A 161 -11.00 -20.73 -2.59
C SER A 161 -11.35 -20.05 -1.28
N ASP A 162 -12.07 -20.74 -0.41
CA ASP A 162 -12.40 -20.26 0.92
C ASP A 162 -11.14 -20.25 1.79
N TRP A 163 -10.74 -19.07 2.26
CA TRP A 163 -9.57 -18.90 3.09
C TRP A 163 -9.62 -19.69 4.39
N THR A 164 -10.77 -19.67 5.09
CA THR A 164 -10.92 -20.32 6.39
C THR A 164 -10.83 -21.84 6.26
N LYS A 165 -11.48 -22.39 5.25
CA LYS A 165 -11.39 -23.85 4.96
C LYS A 165 -9.98 -24.25 4.59
N TRP A 166 -9.32 -23.49 3.71
CA TRP A 166 -7.94 -23.81 3.32
C TRP A 166 -6.99 -23.78 4.53
N TRP A 167 -7.16 -22.75 5.39
CA TRP A 167 -6.30 -22.56 6.54
C TRP A 167 -6.51 -23.60 7.64
N ILE A 168 -7.75 -24.02 7.90
CA ILE A 168 -8.11 -24.91 9.00
C ILE A 168 -8.19 -26.37 8.54
N ASP A 169 -8.88 -26.65 7.43
CA ASP A 169 -9.36 -27.99 7.09
C ASP A 169 -8.58 -28.66 5.96
N ASN A 170 -7.72 -27.95 5.22
CA ASN A 170 -7.18 -28.40 3.93
C ASN A 170 -5.64 -28.50 3.88
N ASP A 171 -4.99 -28.78 4.99
CA ASP A 171 -3.53 -28.97 5.13
C ASP A 171 -2.67 -27.85 4.56
N ARG A 172 -3.26 -26.67 4.24
CA ARG A 172 -2.60 -25.49 3.64
C ARG A 172 -1.79 -25.85 2.39
N ARG A 173 -2.37 -26.70 1.55
CA ARG A 173 -1.67 -27.26 0.38
C ARG A 173 -1.68 -26.30 -0.79
N TYR A 174 -0.47 -25.98 -1.29
CA TYR A 174 -0.27 -25.30 -2.55
C TYR A 174 -0.36 -26.26 -3.72
N MET A 175 -0.88 -25.75 -4.84
CA MET A 175 -1.05 -26.45 -6.10
C MET A 175 -0.12 -25.86 -7.15
N ARG A 176 -0.10 -26.44 -8.35
CA ARG A 176 0.54 -25.81 -9.50
C ARG A 176 -0.47 -25.14 -10.40
N GLU A 177 -0.02 -24.11 -11.11
CA GLU A 177 -0.80 -23.49 -12.17
C GLU A 177 -1.31 -24.55 -13.16
N GLY A 178 -2.62 -24.53 -13.43
CA GLY A 178 -3.26 -25.47 -14.35
C GLY A 178 -3.65 -26.81 -13.77
N ASP A 179 -3.30 -27.13 -12.51
CA ASP A 179 -3.77 -28.38 -11.88
C ASP A 179 -5.30 -28.32 -11.68
N PRO A 180 -6.02 -29.45 -11.88
CA PRO A 180 -7.46 -29.47 -11.67
C PRO A 180 -7.87 -29.06 -10.25
N GLY A 181 -8.88 -28.19 -10.14
CA GLY A 181 -9.42 -27.75 -8.86
C GLY A 181 -8.57 -26.69 -8.13
N THR A 182 -7.59 -26.09 -8.81
CA THR A 182 -6.83 -24.99 -8.21
C THR A 182 -7.64 -23.69 -8.13
N TYR A 183 -7.39 -22.95 -7.07
CA TYR A 183 -7.79 -21.55 -6.92
C TYR A 183 -6.56 -20.68 -6.72
N GLY A 184 -6.53 -19.53 -7.36
CA GLY A 184 -5.45 -18.56 -7.21
C GLY A 184 -5.30 -17.64 -8.42
N GLY A 185 -4.12 -17.09 -8.55
CA GLY A 185 -3.72 -16.18 -9.61
C GLY A 185 -2.60 -15.28 -9.15
N TYR A 186 -2.02 -14.59 -10.11
CA TYR A 186 -0.98 -13.59 -9.85
C TYR A 186 -1.07 -12.52 -10.93
N TYR A 187 -0.35 -11.44 -10.71
CA TYR A 187 -0.20 -10.37 -11.71
C TYR A 187 1.18 -10.45 -12.31
N THR A 188 1.24 -10.27 -13.62
CA THR A 188 2.49 -10.05 -14.34
C THR A 188 3.09 -8.69 -13.94
N LYS A 189 4.39 -8.51 -14.17
CA LYS A 189 5.03 -7.20 -13.97
C LYS A 189 4.38 -6.10 -14.80
N ASP A 190 3.93 -6.43 -16.01
CA ASP A 190 3.29 -5.47 -16.89
C ASP A 190 1.89 -5.08 -16.40
N GLU A 191 1.11 -6.01 -15.88
CA GLU A 191 -0.18 -5.70 -15.23
C GLU A 191 -0.01 -4.80 -14.00
N MET A 192 1.04 -5.03 -13.20
CA MET A 192 1.34 -4.15 -12.06
C MET A 192 1.81 -2.77 -12.52
N ARG A 193 2.64 -2.67 -13.56
CA ARG A 193 3.01 -1.38 -14.17
C ARG A 193 1.78 -0.64 -14.70
N GLU A 194 0.86 -1.36 -15.32
CA GLU A 194 -0.41 -0.79 -15.79
C GLU A 194 -1.25 -0.24 -14.64
N LEU A 195 -1.38 -0.98 -13.53
CA LEU A 195 -2.07 -0.51 -12.33
C LEU A 195 -1.40 0.73 -11.73
N VAL A 196 -0.08 0.72 -11.61
CA VAL A 196 0.72 1.86 -11.11
C VAL A 196 0.50 3.10 -11.97
N ALA A 197 0.58 2.95 -13.28
CA ALA A 197 0.35 4.07 -14.22
C ALA A 197 -1.10 4.57 -14.16
N TYR A 198 -2.07 3.67 -14.01
CA TYR A 198 -3.49 4.02 -13.86
C TYR A 198 -3.75 4.81 -12.57
N ALA A 199 -3.18 4.36 -11.45
CA ALA A 199 -3.30 5.01 -10.15
C ALA A 199 -2.61 6.38 -10.13
N ALA A 200 -1.42 6.48 -10.73
CA ALA A 200 -0.65 7.73 -10.80
C ALA A 200 -1.41 8.86 -11.51
N LYS A 201 -2.17 8.55 -12.58
CA LYS A 201 -3.05 9.51 -13.27
C LYS A 201 -4.14 10.10 -12.36
N LYS A 202 -4.41 9.47 -11.22
CA LYS A 202 -5.41 9.86 -10.22
C LYS A 202 -4.79 10.36 -8.91
N GLY A 203 -3.49 10.65 -8.91
CA GLY A 203 -2.76 11.11 -7.73
C GLY A 203 -2.55 10.04 -6.66
N ILE A 204 -2.72 8.75 -6.99
CA ILE A 204 -2.57 7.63 -6.06
C ILE A 204 -1.23 6.93 -6.30
N THR A 205 -0.44 6.81 -5.24
CA THR A 205 0.77 5.98 -5.23
C THR A 205 0.41 4.57 -4.74
N VAL A 206 0.81 3.55 -5.50
CA VAL A 206 0.68 2.16 -5.08
C VAL A 206 1.90 1.78 -4.25
N VAL A 207 1.68 1.33 -3.02
CA VAL A 207 2.70 0.86 -2.08
C VAL A 207 2.60 -0.65 -1.99
N PRO A 208 3.59 -1.41 -2.50
CA PRO A 208 3.58 -2.87 -2.41
C PRO A 208 4.01 -3.33 -1.02
N GLU A 209 3.43 -4.44 -0.57
CA GLU A 209 3.86 -5.17 0.61
C GLU A 209 4.34 -6.56 0.25
N ILE A 210 5.52 -6.91 0.76
CA ILE A 210 6.13 -8.24 0.68
C ILE A 210 6.41 -8.69 2.11
N GLU A 211 5.68 -9.69 2.55
CA GLU A 211 5.76 -10.19 3.92
C GLU A 211 7.07 -10.90 4.24
N MET A 212 7.64 -10.51 5.36
CA MET A 212 8.81 -11.16 5.96
C MET A 212 9.01 -10.70 7.42
N PRO A 213 9.48 -11.53 8.32
CA PRO A 213 9.87 -12.94 8.18
C PRO A 213 8.72 -13.92 8.36
N GLY A 214 7.59 -13.50 8.94
CA GLY A 214 6.36 -14.25 9.08
C GLY A 214 5.48 -14.14 7.84
N HIS A 215 4.29 -14.76 7.89
CA HIS A 215 3.35 -14.77 6.77
C HIS A 215 3.97 -15.17 5.43
N SER A 216 5.00 -16.06 5.49
CA SER A 216 5.86 -16.44 4.37
C SER A 216 5.69 -17.92 4.00
N GLU A 217 4.53 -18.52 4.27
CA GLU A 217 4.23 -19.90 3.93
C GLU A 217 4.38 -20.16 2.43
N GLU A 218 3.84 -19.25 1.60
CA GLU A 218 3.90 -19.32 0.15
C GLU A 218 5.34 -19.18 -0.36
N LEU A 219 6.12 -18.29 0.25
CA LEU A 219 7.53 -18.10 -0.08
C LEU A 219 8.34 -19.35 0.28
N THR A 220 8.12 -19.92 1.46
CA THR A 220 8.83 -21.14 1.89
C THR A 220 8.34 -22.40 1.18
N ALA A 221 7.12 -22.41 0.65
CA ALA A 221 6.62 -23.48 -0.21
C ALA A 221 7.28 -23.47 -1.61
N ALA A 222 7.55 -22.28 -2.15
CA ALA A 222 8.26 -22.10 -3.42
C ALA A 222 9.78 -22.24 -3.25
N CYS A 223 10.32 -21.79 -2.11
CA CYS A 223 11.75 -21.74 -1.81
C CYS A 223 12.07 -22.47 -0.48
N PRO A 224 12.01 -23.82 -0.44
CA PRO A 224 12.16 -24.60 0.82
C PRO A 224 13.50 -24.35 1.54
N GLN A 225 14.55 -23.95 0.82
CA GLN A 225 15.85 -23.60 1.39
C GLN A 225 15.83 -22.39 2.34
N LEU A 226 14.72 -21.66 2.41
CA LEU A 226 14.53 -20.55 3.32
C LEU A 226 14.02 -20.96 4.71
N LYS A 227 13.61 -22.23 4.87
CA LYS A 227 13.18 -22.79 6.15
C LYS A 227 14.35 -23.00 7.09
N CYS A 228 14.05 -23.01 8.37
CA CYS A 228 15.07 -23.36 9.39
C CYS A 228 15.52 -24.80 9.25
N GLU A 229 16.82 -25.03 9.44
CA GLU A 229 17.42 -26.36 9.50
C GLU A 229 16.83 -27.15 10.69
N GLY A 230 16.48 -28.42 10.45
CA GLY A 230 15.89 -29.30 11.48
C GLY A 230 14.40 -29.12 11.71
N ASN A 231 13.76 -28.16 11.05
CA ASN A 231 12.31 -27.97 11.14
C ASN A 231 11.71 -27.65 9.76
N GLN A 232 11.77 -28.62 8.86
CA GLN A 232 11.26 -28.50 7.49
C GLN A 232 9.72 -28.46 7.42
N GLU A 233 9.05 -28.92 8.48
CA GLU A 233 7.59 -28.87 8.58
C GLU A 233 7.08 -27.51 9.08
N ALA A 234 7.94 -26.70 9.72
CA ALA A 234 7.56 -25.35 10.15
C ALA A 234 7.15 -24.52 8.95
N GLN A 235 5.94 -24.00 9.03
CA GLN A 235 5.38 -23.13 8.01
C GLN A 235 5.43 -21.68 8.52
N GLY A 236 5.56 -20.76 7.61
CA GLY A 236 5.29 -19.35 7.84
C GLY A 236 6.48 -18.45 8.13
N ASP A 237 7.57 -18.95 8.68
CA ASP A 237 8.72 -18.09 9.00
C ASP A 237 9.95 -18.46 8.15
N VAL A 238 10.57 -17.47 7.54
CA VAL A 238 11.89 -17.67 6.91
C VAL A 238 12.98 -17.70 7.97
N CYS A 239 14.09 -18.40 7.69
CA CYS A 239 15.22 -18.52 8.57
C CYS A 239 16.07 -17.23 8.61
N PRO A 240 16.11 -16.46 9.71
CA PRO A 240 16.83 -15.21 9.78
C PRO A 240 18.34 -15.37 9.97
N SER A 241 18.82 -16.58 10.15
CA SER A 241 20.27 -16.88 10.28
C SER A 241 20.94 -17.22 8.95
N SER A 242 20.15 -17.53 7.89
CA SER A 242 20.64 -17.98 6.59
C SER A 242 20.96 -16.80 5.68
N GLU A 243 22.17 -16.74 5.14
CA GLU A 243 22.55 -15.73 4.14
C GLU A 243 21.78 -15.92 2.82
N THR A 244 21.34 -17.15 2.51
CA THR A 244 20.46 -17.45 1.37
C THR A 244 19.12 -16.73 1.51
N THR A 245 18.57 -16.62 2.73
CA THR A 245 17.35 -15.85 2.99
C THR A 245 17.49 -14.40 2.54
N TYR A 246 18.57 -13.74 2.92
CA TYR A 246 18.81 -12.35 2.54
C TYR A 246 19.03 -12.20 1.03
N ALA A 247 19.78 -13.12 0.40
CA ALA A 247 19.99 -13.08 -1.04
C ALA A 247 18.69 -13.21 -1.82
N VAL A 248 17.79 -14.13 -1.41
CA VAL A 248 16.48 -14.31 -2.05
C VAL A 248 15.60 -13.09 -1.83
N LEU A 249 15.47 -12.60 -0.59
CA LEU A 249 14.64 -11.45 -0.27
C LEU A 249 15.12 -10.17 -0.99
N HIS A 250 16.43 -9.94 -1.06
CA HIS A 250 16.98 -8.81 -1.83
C HIS A 250 16.66 -8.90 -3.32
N ASN A 251 16.82 -10.09 -3.91
CA ASN A 251 16.49 -10.30 -5.33
C ASN A 251 14.99 -10.06 -5.61
N ILE A 252 14.11 -10.48 -4.72
CA ILE A 252 12.67 -10.23 -4.81
C ILE A 252 12.40 -8.73 -4.73
N LEU A 253 12.94 -8.06 -3.72
CA LEU A 253 12.75 -6.61 -3.53
C LEU A 253 13.33 -5.81 -4.71
N ASP A 254 14.43 -6.23 -5.32
CA ASP A 254 14.95 -5.59 -6.54
C ASP A 254 13.90 -5.60 -7.67
N GLU A 255 13.29 -6.75 -7.93
CA GLU A 255 12.27 -6.86 -8.98
C GLU A 255 10.96 -6.14 -8.64
N VAL A 256 10.57 -6.08 -7.36
CA VAL A 256 9.45 -5.26 -6.91
C VAL A 256 9.72 -3.78 -7.17
N MET A 257 10.94 -3.31 -6.88
CA MET A 257 11.33 -1.93 -7.09
C MET A 257 11.41 -1.52 -8.57
N GLU A 258 11.65 -2.45 -9.49
CA GLU A 258 11.57 -2.20 -10.93
C GLU A 258 10.15 -1.86 -11.41
N VAL A 259 9.14 -2.32 -10.67
CA VAL A 259 7.73 -2.19 -11.03
C VAL A 259 7.06 -1.04 -10.29
N PHE A 260 7.38 -0.86 -9.02
CA PHE A 260 6.74 0.14 -8.15
C PHE A 260 7.65 1.34 -7.90
N PRO A 261 7.37 2.52 -8.47
CA PRO A 261 8.15 3.74 -8.27
C PRO A 261 7.86 4.41 -6.92
N SER A 262 7.15 3.76 -6.03
CA SER A 262 6.89 4.22 -4.68
C SER A 262 8.19 4.44 -3.92
N LYS A 263 8.27 5.52 -3.14
CA LYS A 263 9.37 5.73 -2.19
C LYS A 263 9.37 4.74 -1.02
N TRP A 264 8.30 3.94 -0.91
CA TRP A 264 8.03 3.05 0.20
C TRP A 264 7.73 1.65 -0.31
N ILE A 265 8.33 0.66 0.31
CA ILE A 265 7.91 -0.74 0.27
C ILE A 265 7.60 -1.15 1.70
N HIS A 266 6.44 -1.76 1.91
CA HIS A 266 6.10 -2.37 3.17
C HIS A 266 6.69 -3.78 3.20
N ILE A 267 7.36 -4.16 4.28
CA ILE A 267 7.99 -5.49 4.39
C ILE A 267 7.33 -6.38 5.46
N GLY A 268 6.11 -6.04 5.85
CA GLY A 268 5.37 -6.75 6.90
C GLY A 268 6.06 -6.67 8.25
N GLY A 269 6.26 -7.83 8.85
CA GLY A 269 6.98 -7.98 10.11
C GLY A 269 6.10 -8.29 11.30
N ASP A 270 4.80 -8.45 11.09
CA ASP A 270 3.85 -8.83 12.11
C ASP A 270 3.78 -10.36 12.29
N GLU A 271 3.22 -10.77 13.38
CA GLU A 271 2.81 -12.13 13.77
C GLU A 271 3.83 -13.27 13.49
N ALA A 272 5.12 -12.96 13.28
CA ALA A 272 6.14 -14.00 13.09
C ALA A 272 6.13 -14.99 14.27
N GLY A 273 5.91 -16.27 13.97
CA GLY A 273 5.72 -17.31 14.99
C GLY A 273 7.00 -17.64 15.76
N LYS A 274 8.17 -17.53 15.11
CA LYS A 274 9.53 -17.68 15.69
C LYS A 274 9.83 -19.05 16.33
N GLY A 275 8.87 -19.95 16.37
CA GLY A 275 9.03 -21.28 16.99
C GLY A 275 10.16 -22.09 16.33
N SER A 276 10.25 -22.05 15.00
CA SER A 276 11.31 -22.69 14.25
C SER A 276 12.70 -22.17 14.54
N TRP A 277 12.84 -20.88 14.93
CA TRP A 277 14.13 -20.26 15.24
C TRP A 277 14.70 -20.76 16.56
N GLY A 278 13.83 -21.04 17.54
CA GLY A 278 14.22 -21.58 18.85
C GLY A 278 14.87 -22.96 18.77
N SER A 279 14.39 -23.82 17.87
CA SER A 279 14.94 -25.17 17.64
C SER A 279 16.07 -25.21 16.61
N CYS A 280 16.27 -24.16 15.82
CA CYS A 280 17.28 -24.12 14.76
C CYS A 280 18.70 -23.86 15.31
N PRO A 281 19.67 -24.78 15.13
CA PRO A 281 21.03 -24.60 15.63
C PRO A 281 21.73 -23.36 15.06
N ASN A 282 21.44 -23.02 13.79
CA ASN A 282 22.01 -21.84 13.12
C ASN A 282 21.45 -20.54 13.70
N CYS A 283 20.14 -20.48 13.98
CA CYS A 283 19.53 -19.33 14.64
C CYS A 283 20.06 -19.13 16.06
N GLN A 284 20.18 -20.20 16.83
CA GLN A 284 20.77 -20.17 18.17
C GLN A 284 22.21 -19.66 18.16
N ARG A 285 23.05 -20.18 17.22
CA ARG A 285 24.44 -19.72 17.05
C ARG A 285 24.48 -18.25 16.64
N LYS A 286 23.66 -17.83 15.69
CA LYS A 286 23.58 -16.43 15.22
C LYS A 286 23.18 -15.48 16.34
N ALA A 287 22.16 -15.84 17.13
CA ALA A 287 21.73 -15.05 18.28
C ALA A 287 22.85 -14.86 19.30
N ARG A 288 23.56 -15.94 19.63
CA ARG A 288 24.74 -15.86 20.53
C ARG A 288 25.85 -14.95 19.99
N LEU A 289 26.18 -15.10 18.70
CA LEU A 289 27.22 -14.27 18.05
C LEU A 289 26.87 -12.78 18.05
N LEU A 290 25.60 -12.44 17.96
CA LEU A 290 25.11 -11.07 17.96
C LEU A 290 24.84 -10.53 19.39
N GLY A 291 25.03 -11.35 20.44
CA GLY A 291 24.73 -10.96 21.82
C GLY A 291 23.24 -10.72 22.09
N LEU A 292 22.35 -11.35 21.30
CA LEU A 292 20.90 -11.24 21.48
C LEU A 292 20.41 -12.05 22.68
N ARG A 293 19.34 -11.59 23.33
CA ARG A 293 18.77 -12.26 24.51
C ARG A 293 18.09 -13.58 24.18
N SER A 294 17.51 -13.66 22.95
CA SER A 294 16.81 -14.82 22.45
C SER A 294 16.88 -14.91 20.93
N THR A 295 16.50 -16.07 20.37
CA THR A 295 16.36 -16.22 18.92
C THR A 295 15.20 -15.39 18.36
N ALA A 296 14.20 -15.01 19.17
CA ALA A 296 13.12 -14.13 18.76
C ALA A 296 13.60 -12.72 18.38
N ASP A 297 14.70 -12.26 18.97
CA ASP A 297 15.31 -10.94 18.67
C ASP A 297 15.95 -10.90 17.25
N LEU A 298 16.13 -12.08 16.60
CA LEU A 298 16.59 -12.15 15.21
C LEU A 298 15.61 -11.50 14.21
N GLN A 299 14.34 -11.32 14.57
CA GLN A 299 13.41 -10.53 13.75
C GLN A 299 13.91 -9.09 13.57
N GLY A 300 14.28 -8.43 14.65
CA GLY A 300 14.85 -7.08 14.56
C GLY A 300 16.13 -7.02 13.73
N TYR A 301 16.99 -8.04 13.84
CA TYR A 301 18.19 -8.17 13.01
C TYR A 301 17.85 -8.33 11.52
N LEU A 302 16.88 -9.18 11.18
CA LEU A 302 16.43 -9.35 9.78
C LEU A 302 15.88 -8.04 9.22
N ILE A 303 14.96 -7.41 9.94
CA ILE A 303 14.36 -6.12 9.54
C ILE A 303 15.44 -5.07 9.30
N GLN A 304 16.42 -4.97 10.22
CA GLN A 304 17.52 -4.01 10.09
C GLN A 304 18.37 -4.29 8.85
N ARG A 305 18.70 -5.56 8.57
CA ARG A 305 19.48 -5.93 7.38
C ARG A 305 18.75 -5.62 6.08
N ILE A 306 17.48 -5.95 6.00
CA ILE A 306 16.65 -5.68 4.81
C ILE A 306 16.50 -4.17 4.62
N SER A 307 16.14 -3.42 5.66
CA SER A 307 15.95 -1.96 5.58
C SER A 307 17.25 -1.21 5.29
N GLY A 308 18.39 -1.69 5.80
CA GLY A 308 19.71 -1.08 5.61
C GLY A 308 20.37 -1.40 4.28
N TRP A 309 19.89 -2.40 3.56
CA TRP A 309 20.57 -2.93 2.37
C TRP A 309 20.78 -1.91 1.24
N ARG A 310 19.89 -0.94 1.08
CA ARG A 310 20.01 0.09 0.03
C ARG A 310 20.51 1.46 0.52
N VAL A 311 20.71 1.67 1.80
CA VAL A 311 21.22 2.95 2.32
C VAL A 311 22.62 3.29 1.78
N GLY A 312 23.35 2.28 1.28
CA GLY A 312 24.68 2.44 0.67
C GLY A 312 24.71 2.57 -0.87
N ARG A 313 23.58 2.54 -1.58
CA ARG A 313 23.55 2.68 -3.04
C ARG A 313 22.99 4.06 -3.45
N PRO A 314 23.75 4.87 -4.21
CA PRO A 314 23.45 6.30 -4.42
C PRO A 314 22.22 6.63 -5.29
N SER A 315 21.57 5.65 -5.91
CA SER A 315 20.63 5.96 -7.01
C SER A 315 19.18 6.25 -6.63
N ASP A 316 18.67 5.74 -5.49
CA ASP A 316 17.20 5.70 -5.44
C ASP A 316 16.63 5.98 -4.05
N GLY A 317 16.48 7.12 -3.58
CA GLY A 317 15.81 7.57 -2.35
C GLY A 317 14.61 6.74 -1.80
N MET A 318 14.58 5.42 -2.11
CA MET A 318 13.54 4.49 -1.70
C MET A 318 13.82 3.98 -0.28
N ARG A 319 12.81 3.99 0.56
CA ARG A 319 12.86 3.53 1.95
C ARG A 319 11.96 2.32 2.14
N CYS A 320 12.50 1.23 2.71
CA CYS A 320 11.68 0.15 3.24
C CYS A 320 11.00 0.63 4.53
N SER A 321 9.68 0.45 4.60
CA SER A 321 8.88 0.75 5.79
C SER A 321 8.42 -0.57 6.41
N THR A 322 8.63 -0.73 7.70
CA THR A 322 7.99 -1.77 8.51
C THR A 322 6.78 -1.18 9.22
N THR A 323 5.79 -1.99 9.54
CA THR A 323 4.62 -1.59 10.33
C THR A 323 4.96 -1.16 11.75
N VAL A 324 6.19 -1.36 12.18
CA VAL A 324 6.67 -0.80 13.44
C VAL A 324 6.92 0.68 13.23
N TRP A 325 5.96 1.51 13.62
CA TRP A 325 6.15 2.93 13.84
C TRP A 325 7.24 3.13 14.90
N LEU A 326 8.51 3.05 14.51
CA LEU A 326 9.58 3.55 15.33
C LEU A 326 9.71 5.04 15.04
N PRO A 327 9.47 5.91 16.02
CA PRO A 327 9.85 7.30 15.88
C PRO A 327 11.36 7.36 15.61
N THR A 328 11.74 8.05 14.55
CA THR A 328 13.13 8.33 14.18
C THR A 328 13.84 9.12 15.28
N ARG A 329 14.34 8.45 16.32
CA ARG A 329 15.36 8.91 17.26
C ARG A 329 16.12 7.72 17.82
N LEU A 330 16.94 7.09 17.00
CA LEU A 330 18.13 6.44 17.52
C LEU A 330 19.21 7.53 17.61
N ARG A 331 19.41 8.08 18.79
CA ARG A 331 20.61 8.86 19.12
C ARG A 331 21.80 7.93 18.90
N SER A 332 22.72 8.36 18.04
CA SER A 332 24.06 7.80 17.96
C SER A 332 24.66 7.77 19.35
N ALA A 333 24.86 6.58 19.90
CA ALA A 333 25.84 6.41 20.97
C ALA A 333 27.23 6.66 20.35
N ARG A 334 27.77 7.85 20.58
CA ARG A 334 29.19 8.10 20.36
C ARG A 334 29.93 7.23 21.35
N THR A 335 30.69 6.27 20.86
CA THR A 335 31.80 5.70 21.60
C THR A 335 32.87 6.78 21.75
N SER A 336 33.03 7.30 22.93
CA SER A 336 34.21 8.04 23.34
C SER A 336 35.15 7.10 24.05
N THR A 337 36.37 7.05 23.54
CA THR A 337 37.63 6.45 24.03
C THR A 337 37.68 4.95 24.12
#